data_e3d0a529ab36de8003c6c9281b6ed383
#
_entry.id   e3d0a529ab36de8003c6c9281b6ed383
#
_cell.length_a   1.000
_cell.length_b   1.000
_cell.length_c   1.000
_cell.angle_alpha   90.00
_cell.angle_beta   90.00
_cell.angle_gamma   90.00
#
_symmetry.space_group_name_H-M   'P 1'
#
loop_
_entity.id
_entity.type
_entity.pdbx_description
1 polymer ?
#
loop_
_entity_poly.entity_id
_entity_poly.type
_entity_poly.pdbx_seq_one_letter_code
_entity_poly.pdbx_strand_id
1 'polypeptide(L)'
;PNASRETLDHSIMFIFAVALLDGRWHHVDSYDRGKVQNPETISLWHKISTIEKPYWTDLYHAKDPNKKAFGGKVIITMNDGKIIENKIERANAHPAGERPFKRENYIGKFDILTKELITKKERNRFIELVENLRNLSAEQVKEINVQVAKLSNSTLDTKGIF
;
A
#
# COMPACT_ATOMS: atom_id res chain seq x y z
N PRO A 1 10.56 -5.73 17.75
CA PRO A 1 10.95 -6.96 17.06
C PRO A 1 9.87 -8.06 17.05
N ASN A 2 8.89 -8.02 17.96
CA ASN A 2 7.82 -9.01 18.09
C ASN A 2 6.43 -8.43 17.72
N ALA A 3 6.38 -7.32 17.02
CA ALA A 3 5.14 -6.70 16.59
C ALA A 3 4.42 -7.60 15.57
N SER A 4 3.09 -7.67 15.65
CA SER A 4 2.27 -8.33 14.65
C SER A 4 2.35 -7.57 13.33
N ARG A 5 2.01 -8.22 12.23
CA ARG A 5 1.92 -7.55 10.93
C ARG A 5 0.96 -6.36 10.98
N GLU A 6 -0.17 -6.52 11.63
CA GLU A 6 -1.15 -5.44 11.79
C GLU A 6 -0.58 -4.22 12.52
N THR A 7 0.17 -4.45 13.59
CA THR A 7 0.88 -3.37 14.29
C THR A 7 1.85 -2.64 13.36
N LEU A 8 2.58 -3.38 12.52
CA LEU A 8 3.53 -2.82 11.57
C LEU A 8 2.84 -2.05 10.44
N ASP A 9 1.68 -2.54 9.96
CA ASP A 9 0.86 -1.87 8.94
C ASP A 9 0.38 -0.47 9.40
N HIS A 10 0.21 -0.28 10.70
CA HIS A 10 -0.21 0.99 11.29
C HIS A 10 0.96 1.83 11.85
N SER A 11 2.19 1.37 11.67
CA SER A 11 3.38 2.10 12.12
C SER A 11 4.01 2.89 10.97
N ILE A 12 3.73 4.19 10.91
CA ILE A 12 4.37 5.06 9.92
C ILE A 12 5.90 5.04 10.04
N MET A 13 6.44 4.89 11.25
CA MET A 13 7.87 4.81 11.48
C MET A 13 8.46 3.55 10.84
N PHE A 14 7.80 2.40 10.98
CA PHE A 14 8.24 1.15 10.35
C PHE A 14 8.15 1.25 8.82
N ILE A 15 6.99 1.65 8.30
CA ILE A 15 6.76 1.76 6.86
C ILE A 15 7.80 2.70 6.22
N PHE A 16 8.05 3.84 6.85
CA PHE A 16 9.00 4.82 6.36
C PHE A 16 10.45 4.32 6.44
N ALA A 17 10.84 3.66 7.55
CA ALA A 17 12.18 3.08 7.69
C ALA A 17 12.47 2.04 6.61
N VAL A 18 11.55 1.09 6.39
CA VAL A 18 11.70 0.06 5.34
C VAL A 18 11.71 0.69 3.95
N ALA A 19 10.83 1.65 3.68
CA ALA A 19 10.78 2.32 2.38
C ALA A 19 12.07 3.08 2.06
N LEU A 20 12.71 3.69 3.06
CA LEU A 20 14.01 4.36 2.89
C LEU A 20 15.14 3.36 2.61
N LEU A 21 15.17 2.23 3.32
CA LEU A 21 16.22 1.21 3.16
C LEU A 21 16.09 0.44 1.84
N ASP A 22 14.86 0.10 1.45
CA ASP A 22 14.60 -0.70 0.25
C ASP A 22 14.40 0.15 -1.02
N GLY A 23 14.27 1.47 -0.90
CA GLY A 23 13.86 2.35 -2.00
C GLY A 23 12.42 2.11 -2.49
N ARG A 24 11.68 1.24 -1.82
CA ARG A 24 10.28 0.88 -2.12
C ARG A 24 9.57 0.35 -0.89
N TRP A 25 8.25 0.32 -0.96
CA TRP A 25 7.43 -0.44 -0.03
C TRP A 25 6.62 -1.50 -0.78
N HIS A 26 6.55 -2.72 -0.26
CA HIS A 26 5.83 -3.84 -0.85
C HIS A 26 4.96 -4.53 0.19
N HIS A 27 3.73 -4.88 -0.18
CA HIS A 27 2.70 -5.41 0.72
C HIS A 27 3.03 -6.79 1.36
N VAL A 28 4.01 -7.51 0.86
CA VAL A 28 4.52 -8.77 1.42
C VAL A 28 5.97 -8.62 1.85
N ASP A 29 6.86 -8.31 0.89
CA ASP A 29 8.32 -8.32 1.11
C ASP A 29 8.77 -7.38 2.22
N SER A 30 8.07 -6.24 2.40
CA SER A 30 8.43 -5.26 3.43
C SER A 30 8.14 -5.73 4.85
N TYR A 31 7.38 -6.83 5.00
CA TYR A 31 7.03 -7.44 6.30
C TYR A 31 7.77 -8.73 6.56
N ASP A 32 8.76 -9.08 5.73
CA ASP A 32 9.63 -10.22 6.00
C ASP A 32 10.30 -10.10 7.36
N ARG A 33 10.37 -11.21 8.08
CA ARG A 33 10.92 -11.25 9.43
C ARG A 33 12.35 -10.74 9.51
N GLY A 34 13.15 -11.04 8.50
CA GLY A 34 14.52 -10.56 8.39
C GLY A 34 14.57 -9.03 8.33
N LYS A 35 13.66 -8.38 7.63
CA LYS A 35 13.56 -6.92 7.57
C LYS A 35 13.05 -6.30 8.86
N VAL A 36 12.01 -6.89 9.44
CA VAL A 36 11.44 -6.42 10.72
C VAL A 36 12.46 -6.47 11.85
N GLN A 37 13.31 -7.49 11.85
CA GLN A 37 14.33 -7.72 12.88
C GLN A 37 15.72 -7.16 12.52
N ASN A 38 15.86 -6.58 11.32
CA ASN A 38 17.12 -5.98 10.88
C ASN A 38 17.52 -4.83 11.82
N PRO A 39 18.74 -4.85 12.40
CA PRO A 39 19.23 -3.77 13.25
C PRO A 39 19.20 -2.38 12.60
N GLU A 40 19.40 -2.28 11.28
CA GLU A 40 19.32 -1.01 10.56
C GLU A 40 17.89 -0.49 10.51
N THR A 41 16.90 -1.37 10.24
CA THR A 41 15.48 -1.00 10.27
C THR A 41 15.09 -0.49 11.65
N ILE A 42 15.49 -1.22 12.70
CA ILE A 42 15.20 -0.86 14.09
C ILE A 42 15.87 0.48 14.46
N SER A 43 17.15 0.64 14.11
CA SER A 43 17.89 1.87 14.38
C SER A 43 17.24 3.08 13.68
N LEU A 44 16.85 2.92 12.43
CA LEU A 44 16.20 3.99 11.67
C LEU A 44 14.79 4.29 12.21
N TRP A 45 14.03 3.27 12.57
CA TRP A 45 12.73 3.43 13.21
C TRP A 45 12.81 4.33 14.45
N HIS A 46 13.77 4.09 15.32
CA HIS A 46 13.95 4.89 16.55
C HIS A 46 14.37 6.35 16.29
N LYS A 47 14.83 6.68 15.08
CA LYS A 47 15.15 8.06 14.67
C LYS A 47 13.97 8.81 14.10
N ILE A 48 12.85 8.13 13.83
CA ILE A 48 11.68 8.73 13.22
C ILE A 48 10.69 9.14 14.30
N SER A 49 10.23 10.36 14.23
CA SER A 49 9.14 10.90 15.07
C SER A 49 8.10 11.57 14.21
N THR A 50 6.89 11.68 14.72
CA THR A 50 5.78 12.34 14.05
C THR A 50 5.37 13.59 14.82
N ILE A 51 5.03 14.65 14.08
CA ILE A 51 4.55 15.91 14.64
C ILE A 51 3.24 16.25 13.94
N GLU A 52 2.19 16.45 14.70
CA GLU A 52 0.94 16.98 14.18
C GLU A 52 1.10 18.45 13.80
N LYS A 53 0.53 18.83 12.66
CA LYS A 53 0.43 20.21 12.20
C LYS A 53 -1.02 20.50 11.82
N PRO A 54 -1.66 21.55 12.40
CA PRO A 54 -3.05 21.92 12.09
C PRO A 54 -3.33 22.02 10.60
N TYR A 55 -2.39 22.54 9.82
CA TYR A 55 -2.50 22.61 8.35
C TYR A 55 -2.93 21.28 7.70
N TRP A 56 -2.32 20.14 8.11
CA TRP A 56 -2.65 18.83 7.53
C TRP A 56 -4.00 18.33 8.05
N THR A 57 -4.32 18.58 9.30
CA THR A 57 -5.61 18.24 9.92
C THR A 57 -6.74 19.01 9.24
N ASP A 58 -6.56 20.29 8.98
CA ASP A 58 -7.54 21.14 8.29
C ASP A 58 -7.79 20.69 6.86
N LEU A 59 -6.74 20.33 6.13
CA LEU A 59 -6.88 19.78 4.77
C LEU A 59 -7.61 18.43 4.77
N TYR A 60 -7.32 17.56 5.72
CA TYR A 60 -8.01 16.27 5.84
C TYR A 60 -9.50 16.44 6.09
N HIS A 61 -9.89 17.39 6.94
CA HIS A 61 -11.28 17.69 7.30
C HIS A 61 -11.96 18.73 6.39
N ALA A 62 -11.28 19.22 5.36
CA ALA A 62 -11.84 20.21 4.46
C ALA A 62 -13.17 19.72 3.86
N LYS A 63 -14.20 20.57 3.93
CA LYS A 63 -15.53 20.29 3.34
C LYS A 63 -15.52 20.40 1.82
N ASP A 64 -14.68 21.29 1.28
CA ASP A 64 -14.48 21.45 -0.15
C ASP A 64 -13.65 20.27 -0.69
N PRO A 65 -14.19 19.41 -1.58
CA PRO A 65 -13.45 18.27 -2.14
C PRO A 65 -12.16 18.67 -2.85
N ASN A 66 -12.10 19.88 -3.42
CA ASN A 66 -10.92 20.37 -4.13
C ASN A 66 -9.78 20.75 -3.17
N LYS A 67 -10.10 21.07 -1.93
CA LYS A 67 -9.15 21.38 -0.87
C LYS A 67 -8.80 20.16 -0.04
N LYS A 68 -9.67 19.15 -0.02
CA LYS A 68 -9.48 17.96 0.79
C LYS A 68 -8.21 17.20 0.36
N ALA A 69 -7.30 17.00 1.31
CA ALA A 69 -6.04 16.31 1.05
C ALA A 69 -5.65 15.45 2.26
N PHE A 70 -4.97 14.35 1.96
CA PHE A 70 -4.37 13.44 2.93
C PHE A 70 -2.88 13.36 2.62
N GLY A 71 -2.14 14.28 3.15
CA GLY A 71 -0.74 14.45 2.85
C GLY A 71 0.15 14.53 4.09
N GLY A 72 1.40 14.87 3.86
CA GLY A 72 2.38 15.04 4.91
C GLY A 72 3.66 15.70 4.40
N LYS A 73 4.50 16.06 5.34
CA LYS A 73 5.85 16.59 5.09
C LYS A 73 6.87 15.70 5.81
N VAL A 74 7.95 15.40 5.15
CA VAL A 74 9.11 14.72 5.72
C VAL A 74 10.27 15.68 5.81
N ILE A 75 10.97 15.66 6.92
CA ILE A 75 12.20 16.41 7.15
C ILE A 75 13.25 15.40 7.63
N ILE A 76 14.36 15.29 6.91
CA ILE A 76 15.47 14.40 7.25
C ILE A 76 16.69 15.27 7.55
N THR A 77 17.23 15.15 8.76
CA THR A 77 18.50 15.75 9.12
C THR A 77 19.61 14.71 9.00
N MET A 78 20.54 14.94 8.10
CA MET A 78 21.69 14.08 7.86
C MET A 78 22.76 14.29 8.95
N ASN A 79 23.68 13.33 9.08
CA ASN A 79 24.77 13.41 10.08
C ASN A 79 25.72 14.60 9.89
N ASP A 80 25.82 15.11 8.67
CA ASP A 80 26.62 16.31 8.32
C ASP A 80 25.85 17.62 8.56
N GLY A 81 24.61 17.54 9.10
CA GLY A 81 23.74 18.68 9.35
C GLY A 81 22.90 19.10 8.13
N LYS A 82 23.08 18.48 6.96
CA LYS A 82 22.24 18.75 5.78
C LYS A 82 20.80 18.38 6.05
N ILE A 83 19.88 19.25 5.67
CA ILE A 83 18.44 19.03 5.77
C ILE A 83 17.88 18.71 4.39
N ILE A 84 17.11 17.60 4.32
CA ILE A 84 16.33 17.20 3.15
C ILE A 84 14.86 17.31 3.53
N GLU A 85 14.09 18.04 2.75
CA GLU A 85 12.66 18.19 2.96
C GLU A 85 11.88 17.78 1.71
N ASN A 86 10.76 17.13 1.94
CA ASN A 86 9.78 16.87 0.88
C ASN A 86 8.37 16.90 1.46
N LYS A 87 7.41 17.34 0.66
CA LYS A 87 5.99 17.29 1.03
C LYS A 87 5.17 16.75 -0.12
N ILE A 88 4.08 16.09 0.22
CA ILE A 88 3.07 15.64 -0.71
C ILE A 88 1.70 15.93 -0.10
N GLU A 89 0.85 16.60 -0.82
CA GLU A 89 -0.51 16.93 -0.34
C GLU A 89 -1.49 15.81 -0.62
N ARG A 90 -1.32 15.14 -1.75
CA ARG A 90 -2.15 14.00 -2.16
C ARG A 90 -1.27 12.85 -2.61
N ALA A 91 -1.64 11.63 -2.23
CA ALA A 91 -0.94 10.43 -2.69
C ALA A 91 -0.86 10.39 -4.23
N ASN A 92 0.25 9.89 -4.76
CA ASN A 92 0.42 9.78 -6.21
C ASN A 92 -0.71 9.04 -6.90
N ALA A 93 -1.24 7.98 -6.27
CA ALA A 93 -2.36 7.21 -6.83
C ALA A 93 -3.69 8.00 -6.89
N HIS A 94 -3.83 9.11 -6.14
CA HIS A 94 -5.05 9.90 -6.13
C HIS A 94 -5.27 10.58 -7.48
N PRO A 95 -6.54 10.68 -7.98
CA PRO A 95 -6.83 11.34 -9.26
C PRO A 95 -6.28 12.78 -9.40
N ALA A 96 -6.20 13.52 -8.29
CA ALA A 96 -5.61 14.85 -8.23
C ALA A 96 -4.18 14.86 -7.65
N GLY A 97 -3.49 13.72 -7.62
CA GLY A 97 -2.08 13.60 -7.26
C GLY A 97 -1.17 13.96 -8.44
N GLU A 98 0.13 14.06 -8.19
CA GLU A 98 1.11 14.36 -9.25
C GLU A 98 1.25 13.24 -10.29
N ARG A 99 1.02 11.99 -9.88
CA ARG A 99 1.09 10.79 -10.71
C ARG A 99 -0.14 9.92 -10.50
N PRO A 100 -1.32 10.37 -10.97
CA PRO A 100 -2.57 9.65 -10.74
C PRO A 100 -2.49 8.25 -11.36
N PHE A 101 -3.05 7.28 -10.65
CA PHE A 101 -3.13 5.93 -11.18
C PHE A 101 -4.02 5.91 -12.42
N LYS A 102 -3.52 5.26 -13.45
CA LYS A 102 -4.22 4.91 -14.66
C LYS A 102 -4.60 3.43 -14.60
N ARG A 103 -5.35 2.98 -15.61
CA ARG A 103 -5.83 1.60 -15.71
C ARG A 103 -4.69 0.58 -15.57
N GLU A 104 -3.59 0.78 -16.26
CA GLU A 104 -2.42 -0.10 -16.22
C GLU A 104 -1.82 -0.26 -14.81
N ASN A 105 -1.90 0.76 -13.98
CA ASN A 105 -1.44 0.69 -12.60
C ASN A 105 -2.33 -0.22 -11.74
N TYR A 106 -3.66 -0.17 -11.95
CA TYR A 106 -4.60 -1.06 -11.25
C TYR A 106 -4.45 -2.51 -11.72
N ILE A 107 -4.29 -2.74 -13.03
CA ILE A 107 -4.02 -4.06 -13.59
C ILE A 107 -2.70 -4.61 -13.02
N GLY A 108 -1.63 -3.81 -13.03
CA GLY A 108 -0.35 -4.21 -12.46
C GLY A 108 -0.44 -4.56 -10.95
N LYS A 109 -1.23 -3.80 -10.19
CA LYS A 109 -1.50 -4.12 -8.78
C LYS A 109 -2.25 -5.45 -8.64
N PHE A 110 -3.27 -5.67 -9.45
CA PHE A 110 -4.02 -6.93 -9.47
C PHE A 110 -3.10 -8.11 -9.80
N ASP A 111 -2.22 -7.95 -10.78
CA ASP A 111 -1.22 -8.96 -11.16
C ASP A 111 -0.32 -9.35 -10.00
N ILE A 112 0.23 -8.37 -9.31
CA ILE A 112 1.13 -8.60 -8.17
C ILE A 112 0.39 -9.34 -7.04
N LEU A 113 -0.84 -8.92 -6.74
CA LEU A 113 -1.63 -9.50 -5.64
C LEU A 113 -2.12 -10.92 -5.94
N THR A 114 -2.30 -11.29 -7.20
CA THR A 114 -2.92 -12.56 -7.61
C THR A 114 -1.95 -13.56 -8.23
N LYS A 115 -0.70 -13.17 -8.46
CA LYS A 115 0.31 -13.94 -9.18
C LYS A 115 0.43 -15.41 -8.72
N GLU A 116 0.38 -15.65 -7.42
CA GLU A 116 0.53 -16.99 -6.83
C GLU A 116 -0.83 -17.67 -6.56
N LEU A 117 -1.94 -16.99 -6.80
CA LEU A 117 -3.29 -17.45 -6.44
C LEU A 117 -4.10 -17.93 -7.63
N ILE A 118 -3.90 -17.32 -8.80
CA ILE A 118 -4.68 -17.62 -10.00
C ILE A 118 -3.80 -17.78 -11.23
N THR A 119 -4.32 -18.51 -12.23
CA THR A 119 -3.63 -18.67 -13.52
C THR A 119 -3.70 -17.38 -14.34
N LYS A 120 -2.75 -17.21 -15.26
CA LYS A 120 -2.78 -16.10 -16.23
C LYS A 120 -4.08 -16.07 -17.06
N LYS A 121 -4.62 -17.25 -17.40
CA LYS A 121 -5.90 -17.37 -18.14
C LYS A 121 -7.04 -16.80 -17.33
N GLU A 122 -7.14 -17.16 -16.06
CA GLU A 122 -8.19 -16.67 -15.17
C GLU A 122 -8.07 -15.17 -14.92
N ARG A 123 -6.86 -14.69 -14.70
CA ARG A 123 -6.60 -13.25 -14.59
C ARG A 123 -7.13 -12.47 -15.79
N ASN A 124 -6.79 -12.91 -16.99
CA ASN A 124 -7.22 -12.24 -18.22
C ASN A 124 -8.75 -12.28 -18.37
N ARG A 125 -9.38 -13.44 -18.11
CA ARG A 125 -10.85 -13.58 -18.11
C ARG A 125 -11.52 -12.59 -17.17
N PHE A 126 -11.04 -12.50 -15.94
CA PHE A 126 -11.59 -11.60 -14.93
C PHE A 126 -11.46 -10.13 -15.37
N ILE A 127 -10.26 -9.72 -15.83
CA ILE A 127 -10.02 -8.36 -16.30
C ILE A 127 -10.96 -8.03 -17.47
N GLU A 128 -11.09 -8.92 -18.46
CA GLU A 128 -11.95 -8.73 -19.61
C GLU A 128 -13.42 -8.54 -19.21
N LEU A 129 -13.94 -9.35 -18.28
CA LEU A 129 -15.28 -9.20 -17.75
C LEU A 129 -15.48 -7.85 -17.06
N VAL A 130 -14.56 -7.45 -16.21
CA VAL A 130 -14.64 -6.16 -15.49
C VAL A 130 -14.60 -4.98 -16.46
N GLU A 131 -13.77 -5.06 -17.49
CA GLU A 131 -13.68 -4.00 -18.53
C GLU A 131 -14.93 -3.87 -19.37
N ASN A 132 -15.59 -4.99 -19.63
CA ASN A 132 -16.84 -5.03 -20.40
C ASN A 132 -18.10 -4.96 -19.53
N LEU A 133 -17.98 -4.63 -18.25
CA LEU A 133 -19.08 -4.66 -17.28
C LEU A 133 -20.39 -4.03 -17.80
N ARG A 134 -20.30 -2.94 -18.53
CA ARG A 134 -21.49 -2.24 -19.07
C ARG A 134 -22.26 -3.03 -20.11
N ASN A 135 -21.61 -3.99 -20.77
CA ASN A 135 -22.15 -4.77 -21.87
C ASN A 135 -22.48 -6.22 -21.47
N LEU A 136 -22.28 -6.58 -20.21
CA LEU A 136 -22.50 -7.95 -19.73
C LEU A 136 -24.00 -8.21 -19.54
N SER A 137 -24.42 -9.44 -19.87
CA SER A 137 -25.73 -9.95 -19.46
C SER A 137 -25.77 -10.21 -17.95
N ALA A 138 -26.97 -10.38 -17.40
CA ALA A 138 -27.16 -10.73 -15.98
C ALA A 138 -26.44 -12.04 -15.59
N GLU A 139 -26.38 -13.00 -16.50
CA GLU A 139 -25.67 -14.27 -16.33
C GLU A 139 -24.16 -14.03 -16.29
N GLN A 140 -23.62 -13.23 -17.19
CA GLN A 140 -22.20 -12.90 -17.23
C GLN A 140 -21.76 -12.09 -16.01
N VAL A 141 -22.62 -11.24 -15.46
CA VAL A 141 -22.33 -10.51 -14.22
C VAL A 141 -22.10 -11.46 -13.05
N LYS A 142 -22.80 -12.60 -13.00
CA LYS A 142 -22.58 -13.65 -11.97
C LYS A 142 -21.21 -14.32 -12.10
N GLU A 143 -20.59 -14.25 -13.27
CA GLU A 143 -19.25 -14.78 -13.53
C GLU A 143 -18.11 -13.83 -13.08
N ILE A 144 -18.43 -12.62 -12.60
CA ILE A 144 -17.44 -11.66 -12.10
C ILE A 144 -16.98 -12.05 -10.71
N ASN A 145 -16.36 -13.22 -10.62
CA ASN A 145 -15.67 -13.72 -9.44
C ASN A 145 -14.33 -14.30 -9.87
N VAL A 146 -13.30 -14.03 -9.11
CA VAL A 146 -11.99 -14.66 -9.33
C VAL A 146 -12.06 -16.13 -8.95
N GLN A 147 -11.76 -17.01 -9.91
CA GLN A 147 -11.73 -18.46 -9.68
C GLN A 147 -10.33 -18.88 -9.24
N VAL A 148 -10.17 -19.22 -7.97
CA VAL A 148 -8.92 -19.70 -7.40
C VAL A 148 -8.82 -21.20 -7.62
N ALA A 149 -7.88 -21.66 -8.44
CA ALA A 149 -7.74 -23.05 -8.84
C ALA A 149 -7.33 -24.01 -7.69
N LYS A 150 -6.65 -23.50 -6.68
CA LYS A 150 -6.32 -24.14 -5.41
C LYS A 150 -6.16 -23.05 -4.35
N LEU A 151 -7.04 -22.99 -3.40
CA LEU A 151 -6.62 -22.63 -2.06
C LEU A 151 -5.69 -23.79 -1.65
N SER A 152 -4.38 -23.58 -1.73
CA SER A 152 -3.50 -24.50 -1.03
C SER A 152 -3.99 -24.48 0.40
N ASN A 153 -4.34 -25.65 0.93
CA ASN A 153 -4.47 -25.88 2.37
C ASN A 153 -3.06 -25.78 3.01
N SER A 154 -2.28 -24.78 2.64
CA SER A 154 -1.26 -24.27 3.51
C SER A 154 -2.08 -23.82 4.70
N THR A 155 -2.07 -24.60 5.74
CA THR A 155 -2.51 -24.27 7.07
C THR A 155 -2.43 -22.77 7.23
N LEU A 156 -3.54 -22.09 6.96
CA LEU A 156 -3.80 -20.81 7.57
C LEU A 156 -3.58 -21.13 9.04
N ASP A 157 -2.44 -20.70 9.56
CA ASP A 157 -2.22 -20.70 10.99
C ASP A 157 -3.39 -19.89 11.51
N THR A 158 -4.41 -20.61 11.94
CA THR A 158 -5.73 -20.09 12.30
C THR A 158 -5.68 -19.36 13.64
N LYS A 159 -4.51 -18.98 14.08
CA LYS A 159 -4.35 -17.85 14.98
C LYS A 159 -4.74 -16.59 14.20
N GLY A 160 -6.05 -16.50 14.03
CA GLY A 160 -6.70 -15.33 13.47
C GLY A 160 -6.34 -14.08 14.25
N ILE A 161 -6.70 -12.99 13.67
CA ILE A 161 -6.58 -11.61 14.15
C ILE A 161 -7.34 -11.38 15.49
N PHE A 162 -7.69 -12.46 16.20
CA PHE A 162 -8.41 -12.44 17.49
C PHE A 162 -7.72 -13.34 18.51
#